data_8f118e3f7e2eef117b2ce2dc92db470d
#
_entry.id   8f118e3f7e2eef117b2ce2dc92db470d
#
_cell.length_a   1.000
_cell.length_b   1.000
_cell.length_c   1.000
_cell.angle_alpha   90.00
_cell.angle_beta   90.00
_cell.angle_gamma   90.00
#
_symmetry.space_group_name_H-M   'P 1'
#
loop_
_entity.id
_entity.type
_entity.pdbx_description
1 polymer ?
#
loop_
_entity_poly.entity_id
_entity_poly.type
_entity_poly.pdbx_seq_one_letter_code
_entity_poly.pdbx_strand_id
1 'polypeptide(L)'
;GWIHFFLNMLAFACLPFIFPHVRNWHLCVLLLILPLFISLTFYFYLSYIDTYAGLSGVLHGLYVAVGLVYLKYPKEKKFAVLVLSLIIAKLIWENTFGQTSAAQLIGSPVLTEAHLVGAIGGLLCGLGYLFFRRLQREHIS
;
A
#
# COMPACT_ATOMS: atom_id res chain seq x y z
N GLY A 1 10.07 -16.30 4.00
CA GLY A 1 9.53 -17.44 4.73
C GLY A 1 8.05 -17.65 4.50
N TRP A 2 7.57 -18.80 4.93
CA TRP A 2 6.18 -19.17 4.76
C TRP A 2 5.22 -18.24 5.49
N ILE A 3 5.60 -17.80 6.70
CA ILE A 3 4.76 -16.89 7.48
C ILE A 3 4.56 -15.58 6.74
N HIS A 4 5.64 -15.03 6.20
CA HIS A 4 5.57 -13.79 5.42
C HIS A 4 4.66 -13.97 4.19
N PHE A 5 4.82 -15.07 3.48
CA PHE A 5 4.00 -15.38 2.31
C PHE A 5 2.51 -15.45 2.69
N PHE A 6 2.17 -16.18 3.75
CA PHE A 6 0.78 -16.31 4.17
C PHE A 6 0.18 -15.00 4.63
N LEU A 7 0.95 -14.18 5.37
CA LEU A 7 0.48 -12.87 5.80
C LEU A 7 0.20 -11.95 4.61
N ASN A 8 1.06 -11.99 3.60
CA ASN A 8 0.85 -11.21 2.38
C ASN A 8 -0.38 -11.67 1.62
N MET A 9 -0.55 -12.98 1.47
CA MET A 9 -1.72 -13.53 0.78
C MET A 9 -3.00 -13.21 1.53
N LEU A 10 -2.98 -13.30 2.84
CA LEU A 10 -4.13 -12.95 3.68
C LEU A 10 -4.49 -11.47 3.52
N ALA A 11 -3.50 -10.59 3.57
CA ALA A 11 -3.73 -9.16 3.39
C ALA A 11 -4.32 -8.85 2.01
N PHE A 12 -3.81 -9.49 0.97
CA PHE A 12 -4.35 -9.33 -0.38
C PHE A 12 -5.80 -9.82 -0.46
N ALA A 13 -6.08 -10.98 0.12
CA ALA A 13 -7.41 -11.57 0.09
C ALA A 13 -8.43 -10.77 0.90
N CYS A 14 -8.00 -10.12 1.98
CA CYS A 14 -8.90 -9.34 2.84
C CYS A 14 -9.34 -8.02 2.19
N LEU A 15 -8.55 -7.49 1.25
CA LEU A 15 -8.83 -6.18 0.66
C LEU A 15 -10.24 -6.06 0.08
N PRO A 16 -10.73 -7.00 -0.75
CA PRO A 16 -12.08 -6.91 -1.28
C PRO A 16 -13.18 -7.04 -0.23
N PHE A 17 -12.88 -7.69 0.91
CA PHE A 17 -13.85 -7.80 2.01
C PHE A 17 -13.93 -6.52 2.82
N ILE A 18 -12.81 -5.84 3.00
CA ILE A 18 -12.78 -4.55 3.73
C ILE A 18 -13.37 -3.44 2.86
N PHE A 19 -13.07 -3.46 1.57
CA PHE A 19 -13.55 -2.47 0.61
C PHE A 19 -14.26 -3.18 -0.54
N PRO A 20 -15.52 -3.62 -0.33
CA PRO A 20 -16.21 -4.46 -1.31
C PRO A 20 -16.57 -3.78 -2.62
N HIS A 21 -16.55 -2.45 -2.65
CA HIS A 21 -16.90 -1.71 -3.87
C HIS A 21 -15.68 -1.37 -4.75
N VAL A 22 -14.48 -1.82 -4.38
CA VAL A 22 -13.30 -1.59 -5.22
C VAL A 22 -13.43 -2.38 -6.52
N ARG A 23 -13.14 -1.71 -7.64
CA ARG A 23 -13.23 -2.34 -8.95
C ARG A 23 -11.98 -3.18 -9.23
N ASN A 24 -12.20 -4.35 -9.82
CA ASN A 24 -11.09 -5.25 -10.12
C ASN A 24 -10.06 -4.63 -11.06
N TRP A 25 -10.48 -3.85 -12.04
CA TRP A 25 -9.52 -3.25 -12.97
C TRP A 25 -8.67 -2.17 -12.29
N HIS A 26 -9.20 -1.49 -11.27
CA HIS A 26 -8.39 -0.58 -10.45
C HIS A 26 -7.30 -1.35 -9.71
N LEU A 27 -7.62 -2.50 -9.15
CA LEU A 27 -6.64 -3.36 -8.49
C LEU A 27 -5.58 -3.83 -9.48
N CYS A 28 -5.99 -4.21 -10.70
CA CYS A 28 -5.03 -4.63 -11.73
C CYS A 28 -4.08 -3.51 -12.11
N VAL A 29 -4.57 -2.29 -12.28
CA VAL A 29 -3.73 -1.14 -12.61
C VAL A 29 -2.74 -0.88 -11.47
N LEU A 30 -3.18 -0.92 -10.22
CA LEU A 30 -2.31 -0.71 -9.09
C LEU A 30 -1.25 -1.83 -8.97
N LEU A 31 -1.63 -3.07 -9.28
CA LEU A 31 -0.69 -4.19 -9.27
C LEU A 31 0.38 -4.06 -10.36
N LEU A 32 0.15 -3.27 -11.39
CA LEU A 32 1.17 -2.97 -12.40
C LEU A 32 1.99 -1.73 -12.03
N ILE A 33 1.34 -0.68 -11.57
CA ILE A 33 1.99 0.60 -11.29
C ILE A 33 2.85 0.54 -10.04
N LEU A 34 2.36 -0.05 -8.95
CA LEU A 34 3.07 -0.04 -7.68
C LEU A 34 4.39 -0.81 -7.71
N PRO A 35 4.44 -2.04 -8.27
CA PRO A 35 5.73 -2.72 -8.38
C PRO A 35 6.72 -1.95 -9.24
N LEU A 36 6.24 -1.35 -10.32
CA LEU A 36 7.09 -0.55 -11.20
C LEU A 36 7.64 0.67 -10.45
N PHE A 37 6.78 1.37 -9.71
CA PHE A 37 7.18 2.53 -8.91
C PHE A 37 8.24 2.15 -7.88
N ILE A 38 8.01 1.05 -7.14
CA ILE A 38 8.94 0.58 -6.13
C ILE A 38 10.28 0.20 -6.77
N SER A 39 10.23 -0.56 -7.87
CA SER A 39 11.42 -1.01 -8.56
C SER A 39 12.25 0.15 -9.10
N LEU A 40 11.60 1.13 -9.72
CA LEU A 40 12.28 2.31 -10.25
C LEU A 40 12.88 3.17 -9.14
N THR A 41 12.17 3.32 -8.02
CA THR A 41 12.67 4.06 -6.87
C THR A 41 13.92 3.39 -6.30
N PHE A 42 13.90 2.06 -6.16
CA PHE A 42 15.05 1.32 -5.67
C PHE A 42 16.23 1.44 -6.63
N TYR A 43 15.97 1.34 -7.93
CA TYR A 43 17.03 1.43 -8.92
C TYR A 43 17.72 2.80 -8.91
N PHE A 44 16.93 3.88 -8.87
CA PHE A 44 17.50 5.23 -9.01
C PHE A 44 17.94 5.87 -7.70
N TYR A 45 17.28 5.56 -6.60
CA TYR A 45 17.52 6.27 -5.34
C TYR A 45 18.00 5.39 -4.20
N LEU A 46 17.74 4.09 -4.27
CA LEU A 46 18.09 3.13 -3.22
C LEU A 46 18.89 1.97 -3.80
N SER A 47 19.82 2.28 -4.70
CA SER A 47 20.60 1.26 -5.41
C SER A 47 21.51 0.44 -4.50
N TYR A 48 21.75 0.90 -3.27
CA TYR A 48 22.49 0.13 -2.28
C TYR A 48 21.70 -1.05 -1.71
N ILE A 49 20.39 -1.11 -2.01
CA ILE A 49 19.54 -2.21 -1.57
C ILE A 49 19.43 -3.20 -2.73
N ASP A 50 20.03 -4.37 -2.55
CA ASP A 50 20.05 -5.40 -3.59
C ASP A 50 18.84 -6.31 -3.54
N THR A 51 18.13 -6.35 -2.41
CA THR A 51 17.06 -7.32 -2.19
C THR A 51 15.72 -6.77 -2.62
N TYR A 52 15.04 -7.51 -3.47
CA TYR A 52 13.68 -7.18 -3.86
C TYR A 52 12.73 -7.41 -2.69
N ALA A 53 11.85 -6.45 -2.44
CA ALA A 53 10.99 -6.46 -1.28
C ALA A 53 9.71 -7.28 -1.44
N GLY A 54 9.40 -7.70 -2.64
CA GLY A 54 8.26 -8.55 -2.88
C GLY A 54 6.91 -7.86 -2.74
N LEU A 55 5.90 -8.68 -2.45
CA LEU A 55 4.51 -8.27 -2.47
C LEU A 55 4.13 -7.31 -1.33
N SER A 56 4.84 -7.36 -0.20
CA SER A 56 4.43 -6.58 0.98
C SER A 56 4.46 -5.07 0.74
N GLY A 57 5.46 -4.57 0.01
CA GLY A 57 5.52 -3.15 -0.35
C GLY A 57 4.34 -2.76 -1.23
N VAL A 58 4.01 -3.60 -2.20
CA VAL A 58 2.86 -3.39 -3.08
C VAL A 58 1.57 -3.35 -2.27
N LEU A 59 1.42 -4.25 -1.30
CA LEU A 59 0.24 -4.28 -0.43
C LEU A 59 0.09 -3.00 0.38
N HIS A 60 1.17 -2.45 0.90
CA HIS A 60 1.12 -1.16 1.59
C HIS A 60 0.56 -0.08 0.67
N GLY A 61 1.02 -0.04 -0.57
CA GLY A 61 0.52 0.90 -1.56
C GLY A 61 -0.94 0.68 -1.92
N LEU A 62 -1.35 -0.58 -2.09
CA LEU A 62 -2.76 -0.92 -2.37
C LEU A 62 -3.68 -0.40 -1.28
N TYR A 63 -3.36 -0.70 -0.02
CA TYR A 63 -4.21 -0.29 1.09
C TYR A 63 -4.24 1.23 1.25
N VAL A 64 -3.11 1.91 1.04
CA VAL A 64 -3.08 3.38 1.10
C VAL A 64 -3.95 3.98 -0.01
N ALA A 65 -3.78 3.52 -1.25
CA ALA A 65 -4.53 4.06 -2.39
C ALA A 65 -6.03 3.84 -2.22
N VAL A 66 -6.43 2.61 -1.90
CA VAL A 66 -7.85 2.27 -1.72
C VAL A 66 -8.42 3.00 -0.51
N GLY A 67 -7.69 3.04 0.60
CA GLY A 67 -8.14 3.75 1.79
C GLY A 67 -8.39 5.23 1.54
N LEU A 68 -7.49 5.89 0.81
CA LEU A 68 -7.65 7.31 0.48
C LEU A 68 -8.90 7.56 -0.35
N VAL A 69 -9.13 6.73 -1.37
CA VAL A 69 -10.29 6.88 -2.24
C VAL A 69 -11.58 6.69 -1.47
N TYR A 70 -11.62 5.71 -0.58
CA TYR A 70 -12.85 5.38 0.14
C TYR A 70 -13.11 6.25 1.37
N LEU A 71 -12.23 7.19 1.70
CA LEU A 71 -12.52 8.21 2.72
C LEU A 71 -13.73 9.06 2.37
N LYS A 72 -14.00 9.24 1.10
CA LYS A 72 -15.15 10.06 0.65
C LYS A 72 -16.48 9.33 0.64
N TYR A 73 -16.49 8.01 0.86
CA TYR A 73 -17.73 7.23 0.87
C TYR A 73 -18.20 7.01 2.32
N PRO A 74 -19.39 7.54 2.68
CA PRO A 74 -19.84 7.49 4.08
C PRO A 74 -19.89 6.09 4.68
N LYS A 75 -20.27 5.08 3.89
CA LYS A 75 -20.40 3.70 4.39
C LYS A 75 -19.05 3.06 4.67
N GLU A 76 -18.01 3.49 3.99
CA GLU A 76 -16.69 2.85 4.05
C GLU A 76 -15.65 3.71 4.77
N LYS A 77 -16.02 4.95 5.12
CA LYS A 77 -15.10 5.92 5.72
C LYS A 77 -14.47 5.42 7.01
N LYS A 78 -15.24 4.75 7.86
CA LYS A 78 -14.71 4.24 9.13
C LYS A 78 -13.61 3.22 8.91
N PHE A 79 -13.83 2.28 7.99
CA PHE A 79 -12.81 1.30 7.65
C PHE A 79 -11.60 1.95 7.00
N ALA A 80 -11.82 2.93 6.15
CA ALA A 80 -10.71 3.65 5.49
C ALA A 80 -9.85 4.37 6.53
N VAL A 81 -10.46 5.07 7.48
CA VAL A 81 -9.73 5.74 8.56
C VAL A 81 -8.95 4.72 9.40
N LEU A 82 -9.58 3.61 9.75
CA LEU A 82 -8.93 2.56 10.54
C LEU A 82 -7.72 1.99 9.78
N VAL A 83 -7.88 1.62 8.53
CA VAL A 83 -6.82 1.03 7.72
C VAL A 83 -5.65 2.00 7.56
N LEU A 84 -5.94 3.25 7.20
CA LEU A 84 -4.90 4.26 7.02
C LEU A 84 -4.16 4.53 8.34
N SER A 85 -4.88 4.60 9.44
CA SER A 85 -4.28 4.80 10.76
C SER A 85 -3.36 3.64 11.15
N LEU A 86 -3.78 2.41 10.87
CA LEU A 86 -2.97 1.22 11.16
C LEU A 86 -1.72 1.19 10.30
N ILE A 87 -1.82 1.58 9.02
CA ILE A 87 -0.66 1.63 8.14
C ILE A 87 0.33 2.68 8.61
N ILE A 88 -0.15 3.87 8.96
CA ILE A 88 0.71 4.94 9.46
C ILE A 88 1.42 4.49 10.74
N ALA A 89 0.68 3.91 11.68
CA ALA A 89 1.26 3.41 12.93
C ALA A 89 2.30 2.33 12.65
N LYS A 90 1.99 1.41 11.72
CA LYS A 90 2.92 0.34 11.35
C LYS A 90 4.20 0.90 10.74
N LEU A 91 4.09 1.88 9.84
CA LEU A 91 5.26 2.49 9.20
C LEU A 91 6.12 3.24 10.22
N ILE A 92 5.51 3.97 11.14
CA ILE A 92 6.24 4.64 12.21
C ILE A 92 6.97 3.63 13.08
N TRP A 93 6.27 2.56 13.49
CA TRP A 93 6.87 1.51 14.31
C TRP A 93 8.07 0.87 13.59
N GLU A 94 7.90 0.47 12.34
CA GLU A 94 8.95 -0.20 11.56
C GLU A 94 10.19 0.68 11.39
N ASN A 95 9.99 1.97 11.17
CA ASN A 95 11.11 2.88 10.90
C ASN A 95 11.76 3.44 12.16
N THR A 96 11.18 3.17 13.34
CA THR A 96 11.78 3.60 14.61
C THR A 96 12.27 2.42 15.45
N PHE A 97 11.47 1.37 15.61
CA PHE A 97 11.79 0.29 16.56
C PHE A 97 11.77 -1.10 15.94
N GLY A 98 11.09 -1.27 14.84
CA GLY A 98 10.48 -2.55 14.51
C GLY A 98 11.27 -3.53 13.68
N GLN A 99 12.40 -3.15 13.08
CA GLN A 99 13.11 -4.07 12.18
C GLN A 99 13.48 -5.37 12.88
N THR A 100 14.05 -5.27 14.06
CA THR A 100 14.49 -6.43 14.82
C THR A 100 13.31 -7.29 15.26
N SER A 101 12.27 -6.66 15.81
CA SER A 101 11.11 -7.38 16.32
C SER A 101 10.34 -8.06 15.20
N ALA A 102 10.12 -7.35 14.09
CA ALA A 102 9.40 -7.90 12.95
C ALA A 102 10.18 -9.04 12.30
N ALA A 103 11.48 -8.90 12.15
CA ALA A 103 12.33 -9.94 11.58
C ALA A 103 12.30 -11.21 12.43
N GLN A 104 12.36 -11.07 13.75
CA GLN A 104 12.29 -12.20 14.66
C GLN A 104 10.95 -12.92 14.58
N LEU A 105 9.86 -12.16 14.51
CA LEU A 105 8.53 -12.73 14.49
C LEU A 105 8.24 -13.47 13.18
N ILE A 106 8.67 -12.91 12.06
CA ILE A 106 8.37 -13.44 10.73
C ILE A 106 9.44 -14.45 10.29
N GLY A 107 10.61 -14.40 10.92
CA GLY A 107 11.71 -15.30 10.59
C GLY A 107 12.51 -14.88 9.36
N SER A 108 12.30 -13.68 8.85
CA SER A 108 13.07 -13.14 7.73
C SER A 108 13.15 -11.62 7.83
N PRO A 109 14.22 -11.01 7.25
CA PRO A 109 14.37 -9.55 7.29
C PRO A 109 13.19 -8.84 6.65
N VAL A 110 12.72 -7.78 7.28
CA VAL A 110 11.67 -6.92 6.73
C VAL A 110 12.34 -5.70 6.10
N LEU A 111 12.03 -5.45 4.85
CA LEU A 111 12.57 -4.31 4.12
C LEU A 111 11.63 -3.11 4.28
N THR A 112 11.86 -2.34 5.34
CA THR A 112 11.00 -1.21 5.71
C THR A 112 10.98 -0.12 4.65
N GLU A 113 12.07 0.05 3.92
CA GLU A 113 12.14 1.01 2.81
C GLU A 113 11.13 0.68 1.72
N ALA A 114 10.92 -0.59 1.43
CA ALA A 114 9.92 -0.99 0.43
C ALA A 114 8.51 -0.70 0.90
N HIS A 115 8.24 -0.90 2.18
CA HIS A 115 6.93 -0.57 2.76
C HIS A 115 6.65 0.92 2.65
N LEU A 116 7.62 1.74 2.99
CA LEU A 116 7.49 3.20 2.91
C LEU A 116 7.33 3.67 1.46
N VAL A 117 8.17 3.17 0.56
CA VAL A 117 8.08 3.52 -0.88
C VAL A 117 6.75 3.07 -1.46
N GLY A 118 6.30 1.88 -1.11
CA GLY A 118 4.99 1.37 -1.54
C GLY A 118 3.86 2.26 -1.06
N ALA A 119 3.90 2.67 0.21
CA ALA A 119 2.90 3.57 0.78
C ALA A 119 2.89 4.93 0.08
N ILE A 120 4.07 5.48 -0.23
CA ILE A 120 4.18 6.74 -0.98
C ILE A 120 3.58 6.58 -2.38
N GLY A 121 3.89 5.47 -3.05
CA GLY A 121 3.30 5.17 -4.36
C GLY A 121 1.79 5.10 -4.31
N GLY A 122 1.24 4.44 -3.28
CA GLY A 122 -0.19 4.38 -3.07
C GLY A 122 -0.81 5.74 -2.78
N LEU A 123 -0.12 6.56 -2.00
CA LEU A 123 -0.55 7.94 -1.73
C LEU A 123 -0.66 8.74 -3.04
N LEU A 124 0.38 8.67 -3.86
CA LEU A 124 0.38 9.38 -5.14
C LEU A 124 -0.73 8.88 -6.07
N CYS A 125 -0.91 7.56 -6.15
CA CYS A 125 -1.97 6.98 -6.98
C CYS A 125 -3.35 7.37 -6.49
N GLY A 126 -3.59 7.30 -5.17
CA GLY A 126 -4.88 7.66 -4.58
C GLY A 126 -5.21 9.13 -4.77
N LEU A 127 -4.26 10.01 -4.49
CA LEU A 127 -4.45 11.45 -4.68
C LEU A 127 -4.63 11.80 -6.16
N GLY A 128 -3.86 11.16 -7.04
CA GLY A 128 -3.99 11.37 -8.48
C GLY A 128 -5.36 10.97 -8.99
N TYR A 129 -5.87 9.82 -8.54
CA TYR A 129 -7.21 9.38 -8.91
C TYR A 129 -8.29 10.36 -8.42
N LEU A 130 -8.19 10.82 -7.18
CA LEU A 130 -9.16 11.75 -6.62
C LEU A 130 -9.14 13.08 -7.36
N PHE A 131 -7.96 13.56 -7.71
CA PHE A 131 -7.80 14.79 -8.48
C PHE A 131 -8.42 14.65 -9.87
N PHE A 132 -8.16 13.53 -10.55
CA PHE A 132 -8.71 13.25 -11.87
C PHE A 132 -10.24 13.21 -11.83
N ARG A 133 -10.81 12.56 -10.82
CA ARG A 133 -12.26 12.49 -10.65
C ARG A 133 -12.86 13.87 -10.39
N ARG A 134 -12.18 14.71 -9.64
CA ARG A 134 -12.61 16.08 -9.40
C ARG A 134 -12.65 16.88 -10.69
N LEU A 135 -11.61 16.77 -11.52
CA LEU A 135 -11.56 17.44 -12.81
C LEU A 135 -12.71 16.99 -13.72
N GLN A 136 -13.00 15.70 -13.76
CA GLN A 136 -14.10 15.18 -14.53
C GLN A 136 -15.44 15.79 -14.10
N ARG A 137 -15.68 15.89 -12.79
CA ARG A 137 -16.92 16.47 -12.28
C ARG A 137 -17.06 17.95 -12.62
N GLU A 138 -15.97 18.70 -12.51
CA GLU A 138 -15.98 20.13 -12.87
C GLU A 138 -16.23 20.34 -14.36
N HIS A 139 -15.76 19.42 -15.19
CA HIS A 139 -15.92 19.51 -16.63
C HIS A 139 -17.35 19.16 -17.08
N ILE A 140 -18.04 18.31 -16.34
CA ILE A 140 -19.41 17.87 -16.66
C ILE A 140 -20.45 18.87 -16.15
N SER A 141 -20.18 19.51 -15.01
CA SER A 141 -21.09 20.52 -14.45
C SER A 141 -20.97 21.88 -15.19
#